data_c96be327fb50909a3deb907088635d12
#
_entry.id   c96be327fb50909a3deb907088635d12
#
_cell.length_a   1.000
_cell.length_b   1.000
_cell.length_c   1.000
_cell.angle_alpha   90.00
_cell.angle_beta   90.00
_cell.angle_gamma   90.00
#
_symmetry.space_group_name_H-M   'P 1'
#
loop_
_entity.id
_entity.type
_entity.pdbx_description
1 polymer ?
#
loop_
_entity_poly.entity_id
_entity_poly.type
_entity_poly.pdbx_seq_one_letter_code
_entity_poly.pdbx_strand_id
1 'polypeptide(L)'
;SDVYKRQPQHMRAKGYEFHNGHNSLYFTGDYDSEKHTFEKDAPVSLDYGLDFYAPQTTLLPDGRRVMIAWMKSWDSCVIKEKQRWQGMMTLPRELEYRDGKIWQKPVREIENYRKNRCCYENVKVGESLSLEGVRGRMIDLTVELQNADGIMDGSRNSGNPNQEALDVYNEFRIELARNEEYTTVFTYDRKRQILEIDRTWSGVQRDVVCTRKLQITDDRQNLKLRFILDRSSIELFINDGSKTATTVIPTPVEADEILFHSDGNAVIQVEKYDIVL
;
A
#
# COMPACT_ATOMS: atom_id res chain seq x y z
N SER A 1 -9.32 -22.34 -11.88
CA SER A 1 -9.80 -21.09 -12.48
C SER A 1 -8.64 -20.37 -13.15
N ASP A 2 -8.86 -19.93 -14.38
CA ASP A 2 -7.84 -19.28 -15.17
C ASP A 2 -7.93 -17.76 -14.96
N VAL A 3 -6.78 -17.10 -14.80
CA VAL A 3 -6.66 -15.66 -14.69
C VAL A 3 -6.18 -15.10 -16.01
N TYR A 4 -7.01 -14.27 -16.64
CA TYR A 4 -6.65 -13.58 -17.88
C TYR A 4 -6.31 -12.11 -17.60
N LYS A 5 -5.12 -11.69 -18.07
CA LYS A 5 -4.72 -10.28 -17.98
C LYS A 5 -5.21 -9.53 -19.22
N ARG A 6 -5.82 -8.38 -19.00
CA ARG A 6 -6.10 -7.40 -20.04
C ARG A 6 -5.65 -6.01 -19.59
N GLN A 7 -5.08 -5.26 -20.50
CA GLN A 7 -4.74 -3.85 -20.31
C GLN A 7 -5.71 -3.00 -21.15
N PRO A 8 -6.91 -2.69 -20.64
CA PRO A 8 -7.83 -1.83 -21.39
C PRO A 8 -7.36 -0.38 -21.26
N GLN A 9 -6.95 0.18 -22.37
CA GLN A 9 -6.38 1.53 -22.45
C GLN A 9 -7.35 2.66 -22.11
N HIS A 10 -8.65 2.38 -22.01
CA HIS A 10 -9.67 3.43 -21.82
C HIS A 10 -10.84 2.96 -20.96
N MET A 11 -10.58 2.36 -19.81
CA MET A 11 -11.67 2.14 -18.86
C MET A 11 -12.00 3.45 -18.13
N ARG A 12 -13.29 3.75 -18.05
CA ARG A 12 -13.75 4.85 -17.20
C ARG A 12 -13.65 4.47 -15.75
N ALA A 13 -13.18 5.41 -14.93
CA ALA A 13 -13.18 5.25 -13.47
C ALA A 13 -14.58 4.92 -12.96
N LYS A 14 -14.67 3.98 -12.01
CA LYS A 14 -15.91 3.59 -11.37
C LYS A 14 -15.68 3.51 -9.86
N GLY A 15 -16.27 4.45 -9.11
CA GLY A 15 -15.97 4.57 -7.68
C GLY A 15 -14.47 4.79 -7.46
N TYR A 16 -13.81 3.87 -6.79
CA TYR A 16 -12.35 3.89 -6.53
C TYR A 16 -11.57 2.91 -7.43
N GLU A 17 -12.21 2.35 -8.45
CA GLU A 17 -11.59 1.42 -9.40
C GLU A 17 -11.24 2.13 -10.72
N PHE A 18 -10.20 1.64 -11.39
CA PHE A 18 -9.85 2.00 -12.78
C PHE A 18 -9.47 3.46 -12.98
N HIS A 19 -8.80 4.06 -12.01
CA HIS A 19 -8.41 5.48 -12.06
C HIS A 19 -7.17 5.77 -12.91
N ASN A 20 -6.41 4.76 -13.31
CA ASN A 20 -5.26 4.94 -14.20
C ASN A 20 -5.75 4.96 -15.66
N GLY A 21 -5.23 5.85 -16.50
CA GLY A 21 -5.53 5.87 -17.93
C GLY A 21 -5.19 4.55 -18.63
N HIS A 22 -4.17 3.85 -18.11
CA HIS A 22 -3.76 2.51 -18.52
C HIS A 22 -3.84 1.55 -17.34
N ASN A 23 -5.01 0.96 -17.13
CA ASN A 23 -5.24 0.06 -16.01
C ASN A 23 -4.64 -1.34 -16.25
N SER A 24 -4.08 -1.93 -15.21
CA SER A 24 -3.71 -3.34 -15.16
C SER A 24 -4.76 -4.10 -14.36
N LEU A 25 -5.44 -5.02 -15.00
CA LEU A 25 -6.60 -5.71 -14.47
C LEU A 25 -6.42 -7.22 -14.50
N TYR A 26 -7.20 -7.91 -13.69
CA TYR A 26 -7.44 -9.34 -13.84
C TYR A 26 -8.93 -9.65 -13.88
N PHE A 27 -9.24 -10.81 -14.41
CA PHE A 27 -10.56 -11.41 -14.39
C PHE A 27 -10.43 -12.81 -13.79
N THR A 28 -11.40 -13.20 -12.98
CA THR A 28 -11.65 -14.58 -12.59
C THR A 28 -12.79 -15.13 -13.42
N GLY A 29 -12.96 -16.45 -13.44
CA GLY A 29 -14.06 -17.09 -14.15
C GLY A 29 -13.78 -18.52 -14.51
N ASP A 30 -14.68 -19.12 -15.28
CA ASP A 30 -14.63 -20.50 -15.71
C ASP A 30 -14.21 -20.60 -17.19
N TYR A 31 -13.19 -21.38 -17.45
CA TYR A 31 -12.71 -21.66 -18.81
C TYR A 31 -13.19 -23.04 -19.28
N ASP A 32 -13.97 -23.06 -20.37
CA ASP A 32 -14.37 -24.28 -21.07
C ASP A 32 -13.29 -24.63 -22.11
N SER A 33 -12.52 -25.67 -21.83
CA SER A 33 -11.42 -26.12 -22.70
C SER A 33 -11.88 -26.76 -24.02
N GLU A 34 -13.11 -27.27 -24.10
CA GLU A 34 -13.66 -27.87 -25.31
C GLU A 34 -14.15 -26.79 -26.28
N LYS A 35 -14.81 -25.75 -25.75
CA LYS A 35 -15.36 -24.64 -26.55
C LYS A 35 -14.41 -23.48 -26.70
N HIS A 36 -13.29 -23.48 -25.98
CA HIS A 36 -12.34 -22.35 -25.88
C HIS A 36 -13.05 -21.05 -25.48
N THR A 37 -14.02 -21.12 -24.57
CA THR A 37 -14.76 -19.96 -24.07
C THR A 37 -14.40 -19.68 -22.61
N PHE A 38 -14.40 -18.40 -22.23
CA PHE A 38 -14.13 -17.96 -20.87
C PHE A 38 -15.29 -17.11 -20.36
N GLU A 39 -16.07 -17.65 -19.41
CA GLU A 39 -17.08 -16.92 -18.68
C GLU A 39 -16.40 -16.16 -17.55
N LYS A 40 -16.25 -14.85 -17.72
CA LYS A 40 -15.47 -14.01 -16.83
C LYS A 40 -16.35 -13.22 -15.87
N ASP A 41 -15.87 -13.08 -14.64
CA ASP A 41 -16.37 -12.15 -13.65
C ASP A 41 -16.08 -10.67 -14.01
N ALA A 42 -16.52 -9.76 -13.16
CA ALA A 42 -16.18 -8.35 -13.31
C ALA A 42 -14.65 -8.12 -13.20
N PRO A 43 -14.11 -7.15 -13.94
CA PRO A 43 -12.69 -6.81 -13.83
C PRO A 43 -12.35 -6.26 -12.45
N VAL A 44 -11.15 -6.59 -11.96
CA VAL A 44 -10.59 -6.10 -10.70
C VAL A 44 -9.21 -5.48 -10.96
N SER A 45 -8.92 -4.36 -10.32
CA SER A 45 -7.61 -3.72 -10.41
C SER A 45 -6.54 -4.63 -9.78
N LEU A 46 -5.41 -4.81 -10.48
CA LEU A 46 -4.25 -5.52 -9.92
C LEU A 46 -3.48 -4.68 -8.91
N ASP A 47 -3.46 -3.36 -9.11
CA ASP A 47 -2.81 -2.41 -8.22
C ASP A 47 -3.61 -1.11 -8.21
N TYR A 48 -3.70 -0.48 -7.05
CA TYR A 48 -4.50 0.72 -6.80
C TYR A 48 -3.65 1.98 -6.69
N GLY A 49 -2.35 1.87 -6.88
CA GLY A 49 -1.42 3.00 -6.80
C GLY A 49 -1.41 3.87 -8.06
N LEU A 50 -0.44 4.77 -8.09
CA LEU A 50 -0.27 5.76 -9.15
C LEU A 50 0.55 5.23 -10.34
N ASP A 51 1.43 4.26 -10.10
CA ASP A 51 2.46 3.84 -11.05
C ASP A 51 2.58 2.31 -11.13
N PHE A 52 1.66 1.67 -11.86
CA PHE A 52 1.71 0.23 -12.07
C PHE A 52 1.20 -0.13 -13.46
N TYR A 53 2.04 -0.76 -14.28
CA TYR A 53 1.69 -1.09 -15.65
C TYR A 53 2.37 -2.36 -16.18
N ALA A 54 1.75 -2.98 -17.19
CA ALA A 54 2.27 -4.10 -17.96
C ALA A 54 2.81 -5.28 -17.10
N PRO A 55 2.07 -5.79 -16.10
CA PRO A 55 2.54 -6.89 -15.28
C PRO A 55 2.77 -8.16 -16.09
N GLN A 56 3.86 -8.84 -15.78
CA GLN A 56 4.19 -10.17 -16.31
C GLN A 56 4.30 -11.16 -15.17
N THR A 57 3.89 -12.40 -15.40
CA THR A 57 4.01 -13.45 -14.38
C THR A 57 4.75 -14.65 -14.90
N THR A 58 5.46 -15.33 -14.02
CA THR A 58 6.09 -16.61 -14.28
C THR A 58 5.81 -17.60 -13.15
N LEU A 59 5.79 -18.87 -13.47
CA LEU A 59 5.75 -19.95 -12.50
C LEU A 59 7.19 -20.34 -12.19
N LEU A 60 7.57 -20.28 -10.92
CA LEU A 60 8.89 -20.70 -10.46
C LEU A 60 8.95 -22.22 -10.31
N PRO A 61 10.16 -22.83 -10.30
CA PRO A 61 10.32 -24.28 -10.13
C PRO A 61 9.75 -24.81 -8.81
N ASP A 62 9.64 -23.98 -7.78
CA ASP A 62 9.05 -24.32 -6.48
C ASP A 62 7.52 -24.22 -6.44
N GLY A 63 6.88 -23.93 -7.58
CA GLY A 63 5.43 -23.83 -7.72
C GLY A 63 4.84 -22.45 -7.40
N ARG A 64 5.63 -21.49 -6.96
CA ARG A 64 5.15 -20.12 -6.75
C ARG A 64 4.92 -19.41 -8.09
N ARG A 65 3.82 -18.68 -8.21
CA ARG A 65 3.62 -17.75 -9.31
C ARG A 65 4.08 -16.36 -8.87
N VAL A 66 5.03 -15.83 -9.60
CA VAL A 66 5.61 -14.52 -9.30
C VAL A 66 5.28 -13.52 -10.40
N MET A 67 4.97 -12.30 -10.01
CA MET A 67 4.68 -11.17 -10.89
C MET A 67 5.71 -10.08 -10.71
N ILE A 68 6.07 -9.45 -11.82
CA ILE A 68 6.80 -8.18 -11.84
C ILE A 68 6.07 -7.23 -12.79
N ALA A 69 6.04 -5.93 -12.46
CA ALA A 69 5.38 -4.92 -13.28
C ALA A 69 6.27 -3.70 -13.45
N TRP A 70 5.93 -2.87 -14.42
CA TRP A 70 6.58 -1.61 -14.64
C TRP A 70 5.98 -0.53 -13.72
N MET A 71 6.83 0.16 -12.96
CA MET A 71 6.44 1.32 -12.14
C MET A 71 6.35 2.56 -13.02
N LYS A 72 5.36 2.57 -13.90
CA LYS A 72 5.06 3.71 -14.75
C LYS A 72 3.57 3.73 -15.05
N SER A 73 3.00 4.91 -15.09
CA SER A 73 1.72 5.16 -15.73
C SER A 73 1.95 6.12 -16.89
N TRP A 74 1.19 5.99 -17.95
CA TRP A 74 1.27 6.97 -19.06
C TRP A 74 0.78 8.36 -18.62
N ASP A 75 -0.09 8.39 -17.61
CA ASP A 75 -0.64 9.61 -17.04
C ASP A 75 0.29 10.27 -16.02
N SER A 76 1.31 9.56 -15.57
CA SER A 76 2.25 10.05 -14.56
C SER A 76 3.67 9.60 -14.89
N CYS A 77 4.32 10.33 -15.77
CA CYS A 77 5.74 10.12 -16.01
C CYS A 77 6.56 10.92 -15.01
N VAL A 78 6.87 10.32 -13.88
CA VAL A 78 7.78 10.92 -12.90
C VAL A 78 9.20 10.78 -13.42
N ILE A 79 9.80 11.90 -13.81
CA ILE A 79 11.20 11.98 -14.25
C ILE A 79 11.99 12.68 -13.15
N LYS A 80 13.01 12.02 -12.65
CA LYS A 80 13.97 12.64 -11.74
C LYS A 80 15.06 13.30 -12.58
N GLU A 81 15.24 14.61 -12.42
CA GLU A 81 16.37 15.31 -13.02
C GLU A 81 17.69 14.62 -12.64
N LYS A 82 18.58 14.45 -13.60
CA LYS A 82 19.90 13.79 -13.43
C LYS A 82 19.87 12.25 -13.27
N GLN A 83 18.77 11.57 -13.49
CA GLN A 83 18.81 10.10 -13.61
C GLN A 83 19.41 9.68 -14.96
N ARG A 84 20.33 8.69 -14.92
CA ARG A 84 20.94 8.10 -16.12
C ARG A 84 20.07 7.00 -16.75
N TRP A 85 18.97 6.64 -16.14
CA TRP A 85 18.03 5.61 -16.56
C TRP A 85 16.59 6.10 -16.37
N GLN A 86 15.65 5.49 -17.09
CA GLN A 86 14.24 5.83 -17.01
C GLN A 86 13.40 4.56 -16.81
N GLY A 87 12.45 4.63 -15.91
CA GLY A 87 11.56 3.53 -15.55
C GLY A 87 12.16 2.66 -14.45
N MET A 88 11.27 2.02 -13.71
CA MET A 88 11.59 1.08 -12.63
C MET A 88 10.64 -0.11 -12.70
N MET A 89 11.05 -1.23 -12.12
CA MET A 89 10.19 -2.39 -11.94
C MET A 89 9.76 -2.48 -10.48
N THR A 90 8.58 -3.05 -10.25
CA THR A 90 8.15 -3.42 -8.89
C THR A 90 9.09 -4.46 -8.31
N LEU A 91 9.07 -4.62 -7.00
CA LEU A 91 9.51 -5.86 -6.40
C LEU A 91 8.78 -7.04 -7.07
N PRO A 92 9.44 -8.18 -7.24
CA PRO A 92 8.73 -9.41 -7.55
C PRO A 92 7.70 -9.70 -6.46
N ARG A 93 6.47 -10.05 -6.86
CA ARG A 93 5.36 -10.34 -5.95
C ARG A 93 4.88 -11.77 -6.11
N GLU A 94 4.79 -12.52 -5.03
CA GLU A 94 4.13 -13.81 -5.01
C GLU A 94 2.62 -13.61 -5.14
N LEU A 95 1.99 -14.35 -6.04
CA LEU A 95 0.55 -14.33 -6.28
C LEU A 95 -0.10 -15.58 -5.70
N GLU A 96 -1.15 -15.38 -4.97
CA GLU A 96 -2.01 -16.44 -4.43
C GLU A 96 -3.45 -16.16 -4.84
N TYR A 97 -4.13 -17.15 -5.43
CA TYR A 97 -5.57 -17.07 -5.65
C TYR A 97 -6.28 -17.69 -4.44
N ARG A 98 -7.01 -16.86 -3.72
CA ARG A 98 -7.73 -17.26 -2.52
C ARG A 98 -9.01 -16.42 -2.38
N ASP A 99 -10.10 -17.05 -1.95
CA ASP A 99 -11.38 -16.38 -1.69
C ASP A 99 -11.90 -15.55 -2.89
N GLY A 100 -11.74 -16.08 -4.11
CA GLY A 100 -12.21 -15.42 -5.34
C GLY A 100 -11.36 -14.24 -5.81
N LYS A 101 -10.20 -13.98 -5.21
CA LYS A 101 -9.31 -12.84 -5.54
C LYS A 101 -7.84 -13.23 -5.57
N ILE A 102 -7.05 -12.37 -6.22
CA ILE A 102 -5.60 -12.46 -6.21
C ILE A 102 -5.06 -11.68 -5.01
N TRP A 103 -4.29 -12.38 -4.17
CA TRP A 103 -3.50 -11.81 -3.10
C TRP A 103 -2.06 -11.64 -3.58
N GLN A 104 -1.42 -10.56 -3.17
CA GLN A 104 -0.06 -10.23 -3.59
C GLN A 104 0.82 -9.96 -2.38
N LYS A 105 1.97 -10.64 -2.32
CA LYS A 105 2.96 -10.41 -1.26
C LYS A 105 4.31 -10.12 -1.88
N PRO A 106 5.19 -9.32 -1.26
CA PRO A 106 6.58 -9.29 -1.67
C PRO A 106 7.14 -10.70 -1.68
N VAL A 107 8.02 -11.02 -2.64
CA VAL A 107 8.71 -12.32 -2.60
C VAL A 107 9.40 -12.51 -1.26
N ARG A 108 9.29 -13.70 -0.69
CA ARG A 108 9.83 -14.02 0.65
C ARG A 108 11.32 -13.81 0.76
N GLU A 109 12.05 -13.86 -0.34
CA GLU A 109 13.49 -13.66 -0.40
C GLU A 109 13.93 -12.28 0.09
N ILE A 110 13.03 -11.25 0.07
CA ILE A 110 13.35 -9.92 0.61
C ILE A 110 13.66 -9.98 2.11
N GLU A 111 13.11 -10.96 2.82
CA GLU A 111 13.32 -11.12 4.25
C GLU A 111 14.77 -11.50 4.60
N ASN A 112 15.51 -12.09 3.65
CA ASN A 112 16.94 -12.40 3.81
C ASN A 112 17.80 -11.14 3.91
N TYR A 113 17.30 -10.01 3.40
CA TYR A 113 17.99 -8.72 3.40
C TYR A 113 17.60 -7.83 4.57
N ARG A 114 16.68 -8.27 5.44
CA ARG A 114 16.24 -7.54 6.63
C ARG A 114 17.34 -7.47 7.68
N LYS A 115 17.63 -6.24 8.15
CA LYS A 115 18.58 -5.92 9.23
C LYS A 115 17.94 -4.91 10.19
N ASN A 116 18.58 -4.68 11.31
CA ASN A 116 18.25 -3.61 12.27
C ASN A 116 16.74 -3.54 12.60
N ARG A 117 16.20 -4.64 13.09
CA ARG A 117 14.79 -4.71 13.48
C ARG A 117 14.47 -3.69 14.56
N CYS A 118 13.42 -2.92 14.34
CA CYS A 118 12.82 -2.01 15.31
C CYS A 118 11.35 -2.38 15.46
N CYS A 119 10.87 -2.55 16.71
CA CYS A 119 9.51 -3.02 16.99
C CYS A 119 8.91 -2.24 18.16
N TYR A 120 7.68 -1.80 17.98
CA TYR A 120 6.88 -1.11 18.98
C TYR A 120 5.48 -1.72 19.03
N GLU A 121 4.98 -1.95 20.25
CA GLU A 121 3.66 -2.52 20.47
C GLU A 121 2.79 -1.57 21.28
N ASN A 122 1.49 -1.56 21.00
CA ASN A 122 0.49 -0.78 21.74
C ASN A 122 0.82 0.72 21.86
N VAL A 123 1.35 1.31 20.79
CA VAL A 123 1.74 2.72 20.79
C VAL A 123 0.51 3.59 20.55
N LYS A 124 0.25 4.52 21.45
CA LYS A 124 -0.80 5.53 21.29
C LYS A 124 -0.30 6.64 20.38
N VAL A 125 -1.09 6.96 19.36
CA VAL A 125 -0.82 8.04 18.42
C VAL A 125 -1.78 9.18 18.70
N GLY A 126 -1.24 10.38 18.87
CA GLY A 126 -1.98 11.64 18.95
C GLY A 126 -1.73 12.51 17.72
N GLU A 127 -1.63 13.83 17.94
CA GLU A 127 -1.48 14.81 16.84
C GLU A 127 -0.23 14.56 15.98
N SER A 128 0.87 14.12 16.58
CA SER A 128 2.10 13.79 15.85
C SER A 128 3.00 12.90 16.70
N LEU A 129 3.57 11.87 16.07
CA LEU A 129 4.46 10.92 16.72
C LEU A 129 5.58 10.49 15.77
N SER A 130 6.82 10.60 16.22
CA SER A 130 7.96 9.88 15.65
C SER A 130 8.42 8.81 16.63
N LEU A 131 8.93 7.70 16.11
CA LEU A 131 9.46 6.59 16.92
C LEU A 131 10.95 6.44 16.64
N GLU A 132 11.75 6.29 17.70
CA GLU A 132 13.20 6.14 17.58
C GLU A 132 13.54 4.91 16.71
N GLY A 133 14.45 5.07 15.74
CA GLY A 133 14.83 4.01 14.80
C GLY A 133 13.80 3.70 13.70
N VAL A 134 12.58 4.26 13.75
CA VAL A 134 11.57 4.12 12.68
C VAL A 134 11.76 5.25 11.68
N ARG A 135 12.77 5.10 10.83
CA ARG A 135 13.12 5.99 9.72
C ARG A 135 13.88 5.20 8.66
N GLY A 136 14.05 5.77 7.48
CA GLY A 136 14.86 5.18 6.41
C GLY A 136 14.17 5.22 5.06
N ARG A 137 14.93 4.87 4.00
CA ARG A 137 14.46 4.87 2.60
C ARG A 137 14.49 3.48 1.97
N MET A 138 15.40 2.61 2.37
CA MET A 138 15.41 1.21 1.97
C MET A 138 14.96 0.38 3.17
N ILE A 139 13.63 0.25 3.34
CA ILE A 139 13.03 -0.35 4.52
C ILE A 139 11.83 -1.23 4.19
N ASP A 140 11.57 -2.16 5.07
CA ASP A 140 10.34 -2.94 5.16
C ASP A 140 9.65 -2.54 6.47
N LEU A 141 8.57 -1.79 6.35
CA LEU A 141 7.81 -1.20 7.45
C LEU A 141 6.42 -1.82 7.49
N THR A 142 6.05 -2.42 8.59
CA THR A 142 4.69 -2.87 8.87
C THR A 142 4.08 -1.99 9.97
N VAL A 143 2.90 -1.45 9.69
CA VAL A 143 2.08 -0.71 10.66
C VAL A 143 0.75 -1.43 10.77
N GLU A 144 0.40 -1.85 11.97
CA GLU A 144 -0.89 -2.46 12.27
C GLU A 144 -1.69 -1.51 13.16
N LEU A 145 -2.78 -0.98 12.61
CA LEU A 145 -3.68 -0.05 13.28
C LEU A 145 -4.83 -0.84 13.90
N GLN A 146 -4.95 -0.77 15.22
CA GLN A 146 -6.00 -1.48 15.95
C GLN A 146 -7.38 -0.88 15.65
N ASN A 147 -8.38 -1.75 15.59
CA ASN A 147 -9.76 -1.31 15.43
C ASN A 147 -10.23 -0.57 16.69
N ALA A 148 -11.08 0.42 16.48
CA ALA A 148 -11.67 1.24 17.54
C ALA A 148 -12.41 0.43 18.60
N ASP A 149 -13.04 -0.69 18.23
CA ASP A 149 -13.77 -1.56 19.15
C ASP A 149 -12.84 -2.22 20.19
N GLY A 150 -11.60 -2.55 19.81
CA GLY A 150 -10.58 -3.06 20.73
C GLY A 150 -10.09 -2.00 21.72
N ILE A 151 -10.14 -0.73 21.35
CA ILE A 151 -9.76 0.38 22.23
C ILE A 151 -10.83 0.62 23.30
N MET A 152 -12.11 0.42 22.95
CA MET A 152 -13.23 0.59 23.89
C MET A 152 -13.35 -0.51 24.94
N ASP A 153 -12.95 -1.74 24.63
CA ASP A 153 -13.11 -2.89 25.52
C ASP A 153 -12.17 -2.81 26.75
N GLY A 154 -11.00 -2.21 26.59
CA GLY A 154 -10.07 -1.95 27.70
C GLY A 154 -10.56 -0.90 28.71
N SER A 155 -11.55 -0.05 28.37
CA SER A 155 -12.04 1.06 29.21
C SER A 155 -13.34 0.76 29.96
N ARG A 156 -14.04 -0.34 29.63
CA ARG A 156 -15.33 -0.69 30.27
C ARG A 156 -15.24 -1.18 31.72
N ASN A 157 -14.04 -1.40 32.24
CA ASN A 157 -13.84 -1.89 33.62
C ASN A 157 -13.72 -0.82 34.70
N SER A 158 -13.83 0.48 34.37
CA SER A 158 -13.88 1.54 35.38
C SER A 158 -15.29 2.11 35.44
N GLY A 159 -16.05 1.74 36.45
CA GLY A 159 -17.43 2.17 36.70
C GLY A 159 -17.59 3.67 37.03
N ASN A 160 -16.91 4.55 36.31
CA ASN A 160 -17.01 5.99 36.48
C ASN A 160 -17.81 6.59 35.30
N PRO A 161 -19.07 7.07 35.53
CA PRO A 161 -19.92 7.61 34.48
C PRO A 161 -19.42 8.94 33.84
N ASN A 162 -18.37 9.54 34.39
CA ASN A 162 -17.75 10.77 33.89
C ASN A 162 -16.45 10.55 33.12
N GLN A 163 -16.11 9.31 32.75
CA GLN A 163 -15.02 9.04 31.86
C GLN A 163 -15.46 9.45 30.46
N GLU A 164 -14.89 10.56 29.95
CA GLU A 164 -15.07 11.03 28.58
C GLU A 164 -14.95 9.83 27.64
N ALA A 165 -15.96 9.62 26.81
CA ALA A 165 -15.89 8.60 25.77
C ALA A 165 -14.61 8.87 25.01
N LEU A 166 -13.66 7.94 25.07
CA LEU A 166 -12.37 8.07 24.39
C LEU A 166 -12.68 8.45 22.95
N ASP A 167 -12.22 9.62 22.55
CA ASP A 167 -12.48 10.18 21.22
C ASP A 167 -11.76 9.31 20.20
N VAL A 168 -12.47 8.36 19.63
CA VAL A 168 -11.92 7.40 18.67
C VAL A 168 -11.55 8.16 17.41
N TYR A 169 -10.37 7.94 16.88
CA TYR A 169 -9.91 8.60 15.67
C TYR A 169 -10.89 8.39 14.48
N ASN A 170 -11.00 9.42 13.64
CA ASN A 170 -11.64 9.32 12.33
C ASN A 170 -10.58 9.22 11.22
N GLU A 171 -9.47 9.90 11.38
CA GLU A 171 -8.36 9.94 10.44
C GLU A 171 -7.05 9.47 11.10
N PHE A 172 -6.37 8.57 10.43
CA PHE A 172 -5.01 8.14 10.76
C PHE A 172 -4.10 8.38 9.56
N ARG A 173 -2.94 8.99 9.79
CA ARG A 173 -2.01 9.40 8.74
C ARG A 173 -0.62 8.88 9.00
N ILE A 174 0.04 8.44 7.94
CA ILE A 174 1.46 8.08 7.92
C ILE A 174 2.14 8.96 6.89
N GLU A 175 3.16 9.70 7.30
CA GLU A 175 4.05 10.45 6.42
C GLU A 175 5.34 9.67 6.23
N LEU A 176 5.72 9.42 4.98
CA LEU A 176 6.90 8.67 4.58
C LEU A 176 7.79 9.52 3.67
N ALA A 177 9.07 9.17 3.61
CA ALA A 177 10.05 9.88 2.79
C ALA A 177 10.01 11.40 3.05
N ARG A 178 10.11 11.76 4.32
CA ARG A 178 9.84 13.09 4.85
C ARG A 178 11.10 13.81 5.32
N ASN A 179 11.10 15.12 5.13
CA ASN A 179 11.95 16.12 5.78
C ASN A 179 11.20 17.47 5.79
N GLU A 180 11.89 18.60 5.95
CA GLU A 180 11.27 19.94 5.94
C GLU A 180 10.65 20.34 4.59
N GLU A 181 11.09 19.73 3.47
CA GLU A 181 10.71 20.11 2.11
C GLU A 181 9.81 19.07 1.43
N TYR A 182 9.98 17.79 1.76
CA TYR A 182 9.32 16.67 1.08
C TYR A 182 8.49 15.82 2.03
N THR A 183 7.41 15.25 1.49
CA THR A 183 6.63 14.20 2.16
C THR A 183 5.75 13.44 1.16
N THR A 184 5.50 12.17 1.46
CA THR A 184 4.44 11.36 0.83
C THR A 184 3.52 10.86 1.92
N VAL A 185 2.22 11.11 1.77
CA VAL A 185 1.24 10.92 2.84
C VAL A 185 0.28 9.79 2.49
N PHE A 186 0.01 8.93 3.46
CA PHE A 186 -1.02 7.89 3.41
C PHE A 186 -2.05 8.19 4.51
N THR A 187 -3.27 8.51 4.12
CA THR A 187 -4.35 8.90 5.04
C THR A 187 -5.48 7.86 5.01
N TYR A 188 -5.81 7.29 6.15
CA TYR A 188 -6.93 6.37 6.31
C TYR A 188 -8.11 7.07 7.00
N ASP A 189 -9.22 7.20 6.25
CA ASP A 189 -10.53 7.60 6.78
C ASP A 189 -11.26 6.35 7.28
N ARG A 190 -11.37 6.20 8.59
CA ARG A 190 -11.98 5.04 9.23
C ARG A 190 -13.47 4.90 8.92
N LYS A 191 -14.21 6.01 8.91
CA LYS A 191 -15.67 5.99 8.69
C LYS A 191 -16.03 5.58 7.27
N ARG A 192 -15.23 6.04 6.31
CA ARG A 192 -15.44 5.74 4.89
C ARG A 192 -14.69 4.48 4.47
N GLN A 193 -13.78 3.99 5.28
CA GLN A 193 -12.85 2.90 4.96
C GLN A 193 -12.07 3.19 3.66
N ILE A 194 -11.57 4.41 3.54
CA ILE A 194 -10.81 4.87 2.37
C ILE A 194 -9.38 5.13 2.79
N LEU A 195 -8.45 4.60 2.02
CA LEU A 195 -7.06 5.02 2.06
C LEU A 195 -6.78 5.98 0.91
N GLU A 196 -6.22 7.13 1.22
CA GLU A 196 -5.71 8.10 0.26
C GLU A 196 -4.18 8.09 0.26
N ILE A 197 -3.61 8.10 -0.92
CA ILE A 197 -2.18 8.28 -1.18
C ILE A 197 -2.01 9.67 -1.75
N ASP A 198 -1.17 10.50 -1.16
CA ASP A 198 -0.83 11.82 -1.65
C ASP A 198 0.69 12.00 -1.72
N ARG A 199 1.20 12.18 -2.94
CA ARG A 199 2.61 12.48 -3.23
C ARG A 199 2.84 13.90 -3.73
N THR A 200 1.89 14.81 -3.50
CA THR A 200 1.97 16.21 -3.99
C THR A 200 3.29 16.87 -3.59
N TRP A 201 3.76 16.59 -2.39
CA TRP A 201 5.00 17.13 -1.84
C TRP A 201 6.19 16.17 -1.91
N SER A 202 6.14 15.16 -2.75
CA SER A 202 7.26 14.20 -2.94
C SER A 202 8.36 14.69 -3.90
N GLY A 203 8.25 15.91 -4.42
CA GLY A 203 9.15 16.44 -5.46
C GLY A 203 8.69 16.15 -6.88
N VAL A 204 7.44 15.69 -7.08
CA VAL A 204 6.86 15.50 -8.43
C VAL A 204 6.60 16.84 -9.12
N GLN A 205 6.62 16.81 -10.45
CA GLN A 205 6.25 17.97 -11.27
C GLN A 205 4.74 18.24 -11.20
N ARG A 206 4.33 19.50 -11.41
CA ARG A 206 2.92 19.94 -11.25
C ARG A 206 1.91 19.24 -12.17
N ASP A 207 2.35 18.72 -13.30
CA ASP A 207 1.47 18.11 -14.31
C ASP A 207 1.29 16.59 -14.13
N VAL A 208 1.68 16.07 -12.99
CA VAL A 208 1.61 14.64 -12.67
C VAL A 208 0.46 14.37 -11.70
N VAL A 209 -0.26 13.27 -11.90
CA VAL A 209 -1.28 12.82 -10.93
C VAL A 209 -0.59 12.53 -9.59
N CYS A 210 -1.03 13.23 -8.54
CA CYS A 210 -0.40 13.18 -7.23
C CYS A 210 -1.21 12.41 -6.20
N THR A 211 -2.52 12.26 -6.39
CA THR A 211 -3.39 11.64 -5.38
C THR A 211 -4.11 10.41 -5.92
N ARG A 212 -4.35 9.44 -5.04
CA ARG A 212 -5.12 8.25 -5.34
C ARG A 212 -5.90 7.80 -4.10
N LYS A 213 -7.15 7.40 -4.30
CA LYS A 213 -7.99 6.84 -3.26
C LYS A 213 -8.36 5.40 -3.59
N LEU A 214 -8.39 4.57 -2.57
CA LEU A 214 -8.87 3.20 -2.68
C LEU A 214 -9.75 2.83 -1.49
N GLN A 215 -10.79 2.02 -1.76
CA GLN A 215 -11.66 1.49 -0.74
C GLN A 215 -10.99 0.31 -0.05
N ILE A 216 -10.95 0.31 1.28
CA ILE A 216 -10.54 -0.84 2.09
C ILE A 216 -11.80 -1.44 2.70
N THR A 217 -12.32 -2.49 2.07
CA THR A 217 -13.42 -3.29 2.63
C THR A 217 -12.80 -4.54 3.23
N ASP A 218 -12.72 -4.59 4.53
CA ASP A 218 -12.24 -5.79 5.23
C ASP A 218 -12.95 -5.88 6.58
N ASP A 219 -13.49 -7.05 6.92
CA ASP A 219 -14.14 -7.35 8.20
C ASP A 219 -13.11 -7.63 9.31
N ARG A 220 -11.83 -7.39 9.07
CA ARG A 220 -10.77 -7.62 10.04
C ARG A 220 -10.84 -6.60 11.17
N GLN A 221 -10.43 -7.05 12.34
CA GLN A 221 -10.36 -6.19 13.52
C GLN A 221 -9.30 -5.10 13.42
N ASN A 222 -8.23 -5.32 12.64
CA ASN A 222 -7.10 -4.41 12.50
C ASN A 222 -6.78 -4.15 11.03
N LEU A 223 -6.36 -2.92 10.73
CA LEU A 223 -5.82 -2.54 9.43
C LEU A 223 -4.30 -2.73 9.43
N LYS A 224 -3.81 -3.63 8.58
CA LYS A 224 -2.39 -3.89 8.42
C LYS A 224 -1.87 -3.27 7.12
N LEU A 225 -0.87 -2.40 7.25
CA LEU A 225 -0.20 -1.71 6.15
C LEU A 225 1.28 -2.10 6.15
N ARG A 226 1.73 -2.83 5.11
CA ARG A 226 3.15 -3.14 4.93
C ARG A 226 3.68 -2.33 3.76
N PHE A 227 4.64 -1.48 4.04
CA PHE A 227 5.32 -0.63 3.08
C PHE A 227 6.70 -1.17 2.79
N ILE A 228 7.02 -1.36 1.52
CA ILE A 228 8.40 -1.54 1.07
C ILE A 228 8.81 -0.24 0.40
N LEU A 229 9.74 0.47 1.05
CA LEU A 229 10.33 1.68 0.49
C LEU A 229 11.65 1.33 -0.17
N ASP A 230 11.85 1.90 -1.33
CA ASP A 230 13.14 1.97 -2.01
C ASP A 230 13.46 3.45 -2.31
N ARG A 231 14.62 3.72 -2.86
CA ARG A 231 15.14 5.08 -3.12
C ARG A 231 14.16 6.00 -3.85
N SER A 232 13.30 5.44 -4.69
CA SER A 232 12.40 6.23 -5.53
C SER A 232 10.99 5.63 -5.63
N SER A 233 10.63 4.74 -4.72
CA SER A 233 9.31 4.10 -4.75
C SER A 233 8.80 3.68 -3.38
N ILE A 234 7.50 3.55 -3.29
CA ILE A 234 6.77 2.99 -2.16
C ILE A 234 5.80 1.95 -2.72
N GLU A 235 5.94 0.70 -2.27
CA GLU A 235 4.99 -0.36 -2.54
C GLU A 235 4.24 -0.70 -1.26
N LEU A 236 2.93 -0.52 -1.27
CA LEU A 236 2.05 -0.79 -0.14
C LEU A 236 1.29 -2.10 -0.37
N PHE A 237 1.31 -2.96 0.64
CA PHE A 237 0.53 -4.20 0.73
C PHE A 237 -0.43 -4.09 1.91
N ILE A 238 -1.72 -4.14 1.62
CA ILE A 238 -2.79 -3.92 2.60
C ILE A 238 -3.36 -5.27 3.01
N ASN A 239 -3.52 -5.48 4.32
CA ASN A 239 -4.13 -6.67 4.89
C ASN A 239 -3.56 -7.96 4.28
N ASP A 240 -2.24 -8.14 4.40
CA ASP A 240 -1.46 -9.27 3.87
C ASP A 240 -1.53 -9.40 2.33
N GLY A 241 -1.80 -8.30 1.62
CA GLY A 241 -1.80 -8.24 0.18
C GLY A 241 -3.16 -8.48 -0.49
N SER A 242 -4.25 -8.30 0.24
CA SER A 242 -5.60 -8.28 -0.33
C SER A 242 -5.80 -7.16 -1.35
N LYS A 243 -5.09 -6.04 -1.16
CA LYS A 243 -4.90 -4.94 -2.10
C LYS A 243 -3.46 -4.44 -2.07
N THR A 244 -3.02 -3.86 -3.18
CA THR A 244 -1.68 -3.27 -3.29
C THR A 244 -1.75 -1.91 -3.95
N ALA A 245 -0.77 -1.05 -3.64
CA ALA A 245 -0.64 0.25 -4.27
C ALA A 245 0.84 0.60 -4.49
N THR A 246 1.17 0.92 -5.72
CA THR A 246 2.54 1.26 -6.15
C THR A 246 2.66 2.74 -6.46
N THR A 247 3.66 3.41 -5.91
CA THR A 247 3.86 4.85 -6.07
C THR A 247 5.34 5.15 -6.28
N VAL A 248 5.65 5.84 -7.37
CA VAL A 248 6.99 6.39 -7.64
C VAL A 248 7.11 7.76 -6.98
N ILE A 249 8.20 7.99 -6.29
CA ILE A 249 8.52 9.26 -5.63
C ILE A 249 9.93 9.72 -6.04
N PRO A 250 10.08 10.95 -6.53
CA PRO A 250 11.40 11.49 -6.88
C PRO A 250 12.14 12.07 -5.67
N THR A 251 11.59 11.94 -4.48
CA THR A 251 12.11 12.48 -3.22
C THR A 251 13.58 12.10 -2.98
N PRO A 252 14.45 13.05 -2.60
CA PRO A 252 15.82 12.78 -2.21
C PRO A 252 15.91 11.77 -1.06
N VAL A 253 16.97 10.94 -1.05
CA VAL A 253 17.11 9.85 -0.06
C VAL A 253 17.34 10.35 1.37
N GLU A 254 17.74 11.58 1.52
CA GLU A 254 17.95 12.29 2.79
C GLU A 254 16.65 12.60 3.50
N ALA A 255 15.52 12.64 2.77
CA ALA A 255 14.18 12.74 3.33
C ALA A 255 13.74 11.36 3.80
N ASP A 256 14.15 10.95 4.98
CA ASP A 256 14.02 9.58 5.50
C ASP A 256 13.19 9.48 6.78
N GLU A 257 12.60 10.58 7.25
CA GLU A 257 11.75 10.60 8.42
C GLU A 257 10.40 9.92 8.15
N ILE A 258 9.83 9.39 9.23
CA ILE A 258 8.50 8.79 9.26
C ILE A 258 7.73 9.38 10.44
N LEU A 259 6.51 9.89 10.18
CA LEU A 259 5.63 10.40 11.22
C LEU A 259 4.26 9.72 11.15
N PHE A 260 3.66 9.56 12.32
CA PHE A 260 2.31 9.07 12.52
C PHE A 260 1.45 10.17 13.12
N HIS A 261 0.23 10.32 12.64
CA HIS A 261 -0.73 11.31 13.14
C HIS A 261 -2.11 10.69 13.30
N SER A 262 -2.87 11.19 14.25
CA SER A 262 -4.26 10.84 14.45
C SER A 262 -5.06 12.02 14.97
N ASP A 263 -6.28 12.19 14.51
CA ASP A 263 -7.24 13.22 15.00
C ASP A 263 -7.98 12.77 16.27
N GLY A 264 -7.67 11.60 16.80
CA GLY A 264 -8.22 11.03 18.02
C GLY A 264 -7.33 9.91 18.54
N ASN A 265 -7.87 9.06 19.41
CA ASN A 265 -7.10 7.96 20.00
C ASN A 265 -6.94 6.81 18.99
N ALA A 266 -5.75 6.68 18.44
CA ALA A 266 -5.34 5.53 17.65
C ALA A 266 -4.27 4.73 18.40
N VAL A 267 -4.27 3.41 18.23
CA VAL A 267 -3.25 2.51 18.77
C VAL A 267 -2.65 1.72 17.63
N ILE A 268 -1.32 1.72 17.54
CA ILE A 268 -0.58 1.03 16.49
C ILE A 268 0.44 0.06 17.04
N GLN A 269 0.75 -0.95 16.22
CA GLN A 269 1.97 -1.74 16.30
C GLN A 269 2.84 -1.38 15.11
N VAL A 270 4.14 -1.27 15.31
CA VAL A 270 5.09 -0.91 14.25
C VAL A 270 6.24 -1.91 14.25
N GLU A 271 6.53 -2.49 13.10
CA GLU A 271 7.71 -3.30 12.88
C GLU A 271 8.45 -2.78 11.66
N LYS A 272 9.71 -2.48 11.81
CA LYS A 272 10.56 -1.93 10.75
C LYS A 272 11.88 -2.68 10.67
N TYR A 273 12.30 -2.94 9.44
CA TYR A 273 13.63 -3.46 9.11
C TYR A 273 14.31 -2.55 8.08
N ASP A 274 15.61 -2.41 8.18
CA ASP A 274 16.41 -1.93 7.06
C ASP A 274 16.55 -3.05 6.03
N ILE A 275 16.51 -2.71 4.74
CA ILE A 275 16.84 -3.62 3.64
C ILE A 275 18.26 -3.31 3.19
N VAL A 276 19.16 -4.29 3.38
CA VAL A 276 20.58 -4.16 3.05
C VAL A 276 20.94 -5.23 2.03
N LEU A 277 21.21 -4.80 0.79
CA LEU A 277 21.61 -5.65 -0.35
C LEU A 277 23.09 -5.95 -0.31
#